data_2c717a893cd8f7594610af3868a27284
#
_entry.id   2c717a893cd8f7594610af3868a27284
#
_cell.length_a   1.000
_cell.length_b   1.000
_cell.length_c   1.000
_cell.angle_alpha   90.00
_cell.angle_beta   90.00
_cell.angle_gamma   90.00
#
_symmetry.space_group_name_H-M   'P 1'
#
loop_
_entity.id
_entity.type
_entity.pdbx_description
1 polymer ?
#
loop_
_entity_poly.entity_id
_entity_poly.type
_entity_poly.pdbx_seq_one_letter_code
_entity_poly.pdbx_strand_id
1 'polypeptide(L)'
;NKKRIKGIFLTHGHEENIGALPDLMPDLEGVPVFASKYTLDIVKKEFETYKIDTSSLKEIKANIPLEVGKIKVFPVNLSHSAPDNFGYAIYTSDGVIFYASDFVVDPLMKGAYKTDIGKLAYIGKQNVLCLLTESNYAGIEGFTSPRHRIADLIKETLNATEGRIIFNVLDSHLYRIQELFSELEKTDRKVVIMGKRLKTIIDSAIENHYLNINKKIIGDLSNINDKNVVILNANEKEKPYYNIMKIVNGYDKFIKLNEEDTIFLATPIFENREKTFYHLLDEISKIGAKVVTLSSHKYLSHHAAKEDLMIMINLMNPKYYFPIRGEYKDQVLNAEIGELSGIPKENILLKENGDVVLIENGILKEDFEKVPSGSILIDGNSSDDIGEMVLKDREILSDNGIMIISVTLNKQTKE
;
A
#
# COMPACT_ATOMS: atom_id res chain seq x y z
N ASN A 1 21.05 16.85 8.23
CA ASN A 1 21.55 17.94 7.35
C ASN A 1 20.41 18.46 6.45
N LYS A 2 19.33 19.00 7.06
CA LYS A 2 18.08 19.45 6.42
C LYS A 2 18.31 20.37 5.19
N LYS A 3 19.29 21.27 5.26
CA LYS A 3 19.63 22.22 4.16
C LYS A 3 20.09 21.55 2.85
N ARG A 4 20.49 20.29 2.89
CA ARG A 4 20.92 19.51 1.72
C ARG A 4 19.76 18.83 0.99
N ILE A 5 18.60 18.63 1.65
CA ILE A 5 17.42 18.02 1.04
C ILE A 5 16.80 19.04 0.08
N LYS A 6 16.65 18.65 -1.19
CA LYS A 6 16.15 19.53 -2.26
C LYS A 6 14.74 19.16 -2.72
N GLY A 7 14.25 17.99 -2.31
CA GLY A 7 12.91 17.54 -2.62
C GLY A 7 12.65 16.12 -2.11
N ILE A 8 11.40 15.83 -1.91
CA ILE A 8 10.88 14.50 -1.57
C ILE A 8 10.05 14.04 -2.76
N PHE A 9 10.31 12.84 -3.28
CA PHE A 9 9.58 12.25 -4.40
C PHE A 9 8.79 11.05 -3.92
N LEU A 10 7.48 11.09 -4.08
CA LEU A 10 6.58 10.01 -3.69
C LEU A 10 6.20 9.17 -4.91
N THR A 11 6.26 7.88 -4.79
CA THR A 11 5.93 6.96 -5.88
C THR A 11 4.42 6.85 -6.07
N HIS A 12 3.68 6.63 -4.98
CA HIS A 12 2.23 6.49 -4.97
C HIS A 12 1.65 6.73 -3.56
N GLY A 13 0.32 6.74 -3.46
CA GLY A 13 -0.40 7.16 -2.25
C GLY A 13 -0.70 6.05 -1.24
N HIS A 14 0.08 4.96 -1.18
CA HIS A 14 -0.04 3.99 -0.12
C HIS A 14 0.62 4.48 1.17
N GLU A 15 0.05 4.08 2.33
CA GLU A 15 0.46 4.52 3.65
C GLU A 15 1.96 4.32 3.93
N GLU A 16 2.52 3.18 3.51
CA GLU A 16 3.95 2.86 3.66
C GLU A 16 4.89 3.83 2.93
N ASN A 17 4.38 4.63 2.00
CA ASN A 17 5.17 5.61 1.24
C ASN A 17 4.92 7.05 1.68
N ILE A 18 3.77 7.33 2.31
CA ILE A 18 3.37 8.70 2.66
C ILE A 18 3.14 8.94 4.15
N GLY A 19 2.93 7.87 4.95
CA GLY A 19 2.46 7.96 6.33
C GLY A 19 3.38 8.73 7.27
N ALA A 20 4.70 8.72 7.03
CA ALA A 20 5.66 9.47 7.83
C ALA A 20 5.75 10.98 7.50
N LEU A 21 5.10 11.44 6.44
CA LEU A 21 5.21 12.85 6.02
C LEU A 21 4.70 13.84 7.07
N PRO A 22 3.58 13.61 7.77
CA PRO A 22 3.14 14.52 8.82
C PRO A 22 4.16 14.74 9.93
N ASP A 23 4.92 13.70 10.28
CA ASP A 23 5.96 13.78 11.32
C ASP A 23 7.26 14.42 10.81
N LEU A 24 7.58 14.24 9.52
CA LEU A 24 8.82 14.73 8.92
C LEU A 24 8.73 16.19 8.48
N MET A 25 7.59 16.63 7.95
CA MET A 25 7.46 17.93 7.31
C MET A 25 7.67 19.14 8.24
N PRO A 26 7.28 19.11 9.52
CA PRO A 26 7.61 20.20 10.47
C PRO A 26 9.12 20.46 10.55
N ASP A 27 9.91 19.42 10.39
CA ASP A 27 11.37 19.49 10.39
C ASP A 27 11.97 19.84 9.02
N LEU A 28 11.21 19.70 7.95
CA LEU A 28 11.62 19.93 6.56
C LEU A 28 10.87 21.09 5.90
N GLU A 29 10.55 22.12 6.70
CA GLU A 29 9.83 23.31 6.23
C GLU A 29 10.44 23.88 4.94
N GLY A 30 9.60 24.11 3.93
CA GLY A 30 9.99 24.62 2.63
C GLY A 30 10.61 23.60 1.66
N VAL A 31 10.80 22.34 2.06
CA VAL A 31 11.23 21.28 1.15
C VAL A 31 10.04 20.84 0.28
N PRO A 32 10.14 20.92 -1.06
CA PRO A 32 9.03 20.51 -1.93
C PRO A 32 8.81 19.00 -1.91
N VAL A 33 7.52 18.59 -1.91
CA VAL A 33 7.07 17.22 -2.03
C VAL A 33 6.46 17.02 -3.42
N PHE A 34 7.08 16.18 -4.23
CA PHE A 34 6.69 15.91 -5.61
C PHE A 34 5.96 14.58 -5.72
N ALA A 35 4.78 14.58 -6.32
CA ALA A 35 4.01 13.36 -6.58
C ALA A 35 3.00 13.56 -7.71
N SER A 36 2.33 12.45 -8.10
CA SER A 36 1.16 12.52 -8.96
C SER A 36 0.02 13.26 -8.28
N LYS A 37 -0.92 13.79 -9.08
CA LYS A 37 -2.10 14.48 -8.55
C LYS A 37 -2.86 13.61 -7.54
N TYR A 38 -3.10 12.33 -7.86
CA TYR A 38 -3.78 11.40 -6.96
C TYR A 38 -3.09 11.29 -5.59
N THR A 39 -1.77 11.06 -5.60
CA THR A 39 -0.98 10.95 -4.37
C THR A 39 -1.01 12.24 -3.58
N LEU A 40 -0.90 13.40 -4.25
CA LEU A 40 -0.99 14.70 -3.58
C LEU A 40 -2.37 14.99 -2.98
N ASP A 41 -3.45 14.56 -3.63
CA ASP A 41 -4.80 14.71 -3.09
C ASP A 41 -4.97 13.96 -1.75
N ILE A 42 -4.31 12.79 -1.61
CA ILE A 42 -4.27 12.04 -0.34
C ILE A 42 -3.41 12.77 0.70
N VAL A 43 -2.18 13.10 0.34
CA VAL A 43 -1.22 13.80 1.22
C VAL A 43 -1.78 15.14 1.71
N LYS A 44 -2.47 15.88 0.84
CA LYS A 44 -3.10 17.15 1.20
C LYS A 44 -4.12 16.98 2.33
N LYS A 45 -4.94 15.94 2.28
CA LYS A 45 -5.93 15.65 3.33
C LYS A 45 -5.26 15.32 4.67
N GLU A 46 -4.16 14.55 4.62
CA GLU A 46 -3.37 14.26 5.81
C GLU A 46 -2.77 15.56 6.38
N PHE A 47 -2.16 16.39 5.54
CA PHE A 47 -1.60 17.69 5.97
C PHE A 47 -2.67 18.62 6.59
N GLU A 48 -3.86 18.68 5.98
CA GLU A 48 -5.00 19.44 6.54
C GLU A 48 -5.42 18.92 7.91
N THR A 49 -5.41 17.59 8.11
CA THR A 49 -5.75 16.95 9.39
C THR A 49 -4.75 17.32 10.48
N TYR A 50 -3.46 17.33 10.16
CA TYR A 50 -2.36 17.69 11.07
C TYR A 50 -2.01 19.18 11.06
N LYS A 51 -2.75 20.02 10.30
CA LYS A 51 -2.53 21.48 10.16
C LYS A 51 -1.15 21.83 9.62
N ILE A 52 -0.63 21.05 8.69
CA ILE A 52 0.64 21.28 8.01
C ILE A 52 0.38 22.10 6.75
N ASP A 53 1.32 23.01 6.42
CA ASP A 53 1.24 23.82 5.21
C ASP A 53 1.33 22.95 3.94
N THR A 54 0.40 23.16 3.03
CA THR A 54 0.30 22.42 1.76
C THR A 54 1.03 23.11 0.60
N SER A 55 1.63 24.27 0.80
CA SER A 55 2.33 25.04 -0.24
C SER A 55 3.56 24.34 -0.82
N SER A 56 4.14 23.40 -0.05
CA SER A 56 5.25 22.55 -0.46
C SER A 56 4.86 21.46 -1.45
N LEU A 57 3.57 21.12 -1.60
CA LEU A 57 3.08 20.07 -2.48
C LEU A 57 3.17 20.50 -3.96
N LYS A 58 3.85 19.71 -4.80
CA LYS A 58 4.10 20.00 -6.21
C LYS A 58 3.70 18.82 -7.08
N GLU A 59 2.73 19.05 -7.96
CA GLU A 59 2.30 18.03 -8.92
C GLU A 59 3.39 17.81 -9.98
N ILE A 60 3.68 16.51 -10.24
CA ILE A 60 4.50 16.06 -11.36
C ILE A 60 3.71 15.06 -12.21
N LYS A 61 4.10 14.90 -13.46
CA LYS A 61 3.45 14.01 -14.40
C LYS A 61 4.46 13.03 -14.99
N ALA A 62 3.99 11.82 -15.29
CA ALA A 62 4.80 10.84 -15.99
C ALA A 62 5.39 11.40 -17.28
N ASN A 63 6.60 10.98 -17.59
CA ASN A 63 7.32 11.35 -18.80
C ASN A 63 7.70 12.85 -18.93
N ILE A 64 7.54 13.64 -17.89
CA ILE A 64 8.00 15.03 -17.84
C ILE A 64 9.18 15.12 -16.86
N PRO A 65 10.39 15.40 -17.35
CA PRO A 65 11.56 15.53 -16.49
C PRO A 65 11.47 16.74 -15.58
N LEU A 66 12.02 16.61 -14.38
CA LEU A 66 12.15 17.67 -13.41
C LEU A 66 13.63 17.86 -13.03
N GLU A 67 14.12 19.08 -13.06
CA GLU A 67 15.46 19.41 -12.59
C GLU A 67 15.40 19.86 -11.12
N VAL A 68 16.19 19.19 -10.27
CA VAL A 68 16.33 19.51 -8.85
C VAL A 68 17.80 19.69 -8.53
N GLY A 69 18.26 20.93 -8.53
CA GLY A 69 19.67 21.26 -8.43
C GLY A 69 20.44 20.77 -9.68
N LYS A 70 21.41 19.87 -9.48
CA LYS A 70 22.20 19.26 -10.57
C LYS A 70 21.66 17.91 -11.03
N ILE A 71 20.56 17.44 -10.43
CA ILE A 71 19.97 16.14 -10.69
C ILE A 71 18.72 16.33 -11.54
N LYS A 72 18.56 15.51 -12.57
CA LYS A 72 17.33 15.40 -13.34
C LYS A 72 16.60 14.13 -12.90
N VAL A 73 15.34 14.28 -12.52
CA VAL A 73 14.44 13.18 -12.13
C VAL A 73 13.39 13.01 -13.21
N PHE A 74 13.20 11.78 -13.67
CA PHE A 74 12.25 11.45 -14.73
C PHE A 74 11.26 10.39 -14.23
N PRO A 75 10.00 10.77 -13.96
CA PRO A 75 8.96 9.85 -13.50
C PRO A 75 8.42 9.01 -14.67
N VAL A 76 8.26 7.70 -14.43
CA VAL A 76 7.69 6.74 -15.40
C VAL A 76 6.55 5.97 -14.73
N ASN A 77 5.42 5.82 -15.42
CA ASN A 77 4.31 5.03 -14.90
C ASN A 77 4.66 3.54 -14.81
N LEU A 78 4.36 2.95 -13.67
CA LEU A 78 4.41 1.54 -13.38
C LEU A 78 3.03 1.04 -12.93
N SER A 79 2.64 -0.15 -13.38
CA SER A 79 1.36 -0.76 -13.01
C SER A 79 1.34 -1.14 -11.53
N HIS A 80 0.33 -0.67 -10.82
CA HIS A 80 0.11 -1.01 -9.42
C HIS A 80 -1.39 -0.90 -9.06
N SER A 81 -1.78 -1.18 -7.81
CA SER A 81 -3.16 -1.03 -7.32
C SER A 81 -3.61 0.42 -7.16
N ALA A 82 -2.67 1.36 -7.04
CA ALA A 82 -2.90 2.79 -7.05
C ALA A 82 -2.64 3.38 -8.44
N PRO A 83 -3.42 4.38 -8.89
CA PRO A 83 -3.19 5.06 -10.15
C PRO A 83 -1.96 5.96 -10.07
N ASP A 84 -1.35 6.24 -11.25
CA ASP A 84 -0.16 7.10 -11.39
C ASP A 84 0.96 6.73 -10.39
N ASN A 85 1.22 5.43 -10.26
CA ASN A 85 2.36 4.93 -9.54
C ASN A 85 3.63 5.16 -10.37
N PHE A 86 4.61 5.87 -9.80
CA PHE A 86 5.84 6.25 -10.49
C PHE A 86 7.05 5.44 -10.05
N GLY A 87 7.79 4.90 -11.03
CA GLY A 87 9.21 4.67 -10.89
C GLY A 87 9.98 5.95 -11.26
N TYR A 88 11.17 6.12 -10.74
CA TYR A 88 12.00 7.32 -10.97
C TYR A 88 13.34 6.97 -11.60
N ALA A 89 13.63 7.54 -12.78
CA ALA A 89 14.98 7.57 -13.31
C ALA A 89 15.69 8.85 -12.83
N ILE A 90 16.72 8.68 -12.03
CA ILE A 90 17.50 9.76 -11.41
C ILE A 90 18.82 9.84 -12.16
N TYR A 91 18.99 10.92 -12.93
CA TYR A 91 20.18 11.14 -13.74
C TYR A 91 21.25 11.82 -12.92
N THR A 92 22.36 11.16 -12.76
CA THR A 92 23.57 11.66 -12.06
C THR A 92 24.74 11.79 -13.03
N SER A 93 25.88 12.35 -12.58
CA SER A 93 27.12 12.39 -13.36
C SER A 93 27.67 10.99 -13.70
N ASP A 94 27.34 9.98 -12.86
CA ASP A 94 27.91 8.63 -12.94
C ASP A 94 27.03 7.68 -13.73
N GLY A 95 25.78 8.06 -13.99
CA GLY A 95 24.80 7.26 -14.70
C GLY A 95 23.39 7.42 -14.12
N VAL A 96 22.49 6.56 -14.56
CA VAL A 96 21.10 6.58 -14.15
C VAL A 96 20.87 5.64 -12.97
N ILE A 97 20.28 6.13 -11.90
CA ILE A 97 19.73 5.30 -10.82
C ILE A 97 18.23 5.15 -11.10
N PHE A 98 17.74 3.91 -11.23
CA PHE A 98 16.32 3.66 -11.40
C PHE A 98 15.70 3.05 -10.14
N TYR A 99 14.77 3.77 -9.54
CA TYR A 99 13.97 3.31 -8.42
C TYR A 99 12.62 2.82 -8.95
N ALA A 100 12.40 1.50 -8.93
CA ALA A 100 11.22 0.90 -9.56
C ALA A 100 9.95 0.92 -8.71
N SER A 101 10.03 1.22 -7.40
CA SER A 101 8.84 1.18 -6.52
C SER A 101 8.17 -0.21 -6.47
N ASP A 102 6.89 -0.25 -6.09
CA ASP A 102 6.05 -1.44 -6.18
C ASP A 102 5.44 -1.51 -7.59
N PHE A 103 5.45 -2.68 -8.21
CA PHE A 103 4.92 -2.82 -9.57
C PHE A 103 4.47 -4.24 -9.89
N VAL A 104 3.72 -4.36 -10.97
CA VAL A 104 3.44 -5.61 -11.66
C VAL A 104 3.62 -5.41 -13.16
N VAL A 105 3.91 -6.49 -13.88
CA VAL A 105 3.91 -6.46 -15.35
C VAL A 105 2.58 -7.01 -15.85
N ASP A 106 1.67 -6.10 -16.21
CA ASP A 106 0.36 -6.47 -16.74
C ASP A 106 -0.02 -5.63 -17.97
N PRO A 107 0.03 -6.22 -19.18
CA PRO A 107 -0.28 -5.50 -20.41
C PRO A 107 -1.76 -5.11 -20.56
N LEU A 108 -2.66 -5.65 -19.73
CA LEU A 108 -4.09 -5.35 -19.79
C LEU A 108 -4.50 -4.20 -18.86
N MET A 109 -3.64 -3.76 -17.94
CA MET A 109 -3.90 -2.54 -17.16
C MET A 109 -3.86 -1.31 -18.08
N LYS A 110 -4.78 -0.37 -17.87
CA LYS A 110 -5.02 0.77 -18.77
C LYS A 110 -4.97 2.10 -18.03
N GLY A 111 -4.85 3.19 -18.79
CA GLY A 111 -4.90 4.56 -18.27
C GLY A 111 -3.79 4.81 -17.25
N ALA A 112 -4.15 5.37 -16.11
CA ALA A 112 -3.26 5.70 -15.00
C ALA A 112 -2.62 4.48 -14.31
N TYR A 113 -3.06 3.27 -14.65
CA TYR A 113 -2.49 2.01 -14.12
C TYR A 113 -1.53 1.31 -15.09
N LYS A 114 -1.28 1.88 -16.27
CA LYS A 114 -0.48 1.23 -17.31
C LYS A 114 1.00 1.50 -17.14
N THR A 115 1.83 0.44 -17.16
CA THR A 115 3.29 0.58 -17.27
C THR A 115 3.68 1.11 -18.65
N ASP A 116 4.54 2.13 -18.69
CA ASP A 116 5.15 2.63 -19.92
C ASP A 116 6.43 1.84 -20.26
N ILE A 117 6.23 0.64 -20.80
CA ILE A 117 7.33 -0.26 -21.18
C ILE A 117 8.27 0.39 -22.20
N GLY A 118 7.73 1.21 -23.12
CA GLY A 118 8.54 1.94 -24.10
C GLY A 118 9.55 2.88 -23.44
N LYS A 119 9.12 3.57 -22.39
CA LYS A 119 10.01 4.47 -21.62
C LYS A 119 11.01 3.69 -20.77
N LEU A 120 10.59 2.57 -20.15
CA LEU A 120 11.51 1.69 -19.44
C LEU A 120 12.61 1.18 -20.37
N ALA A 121 12.26 0.67 -21.55
CA ALA A 121 13.22 0.21 -22.55
C ALA A 121 14.14 1.33 -23.05
N TYR A 122 13.63 2.55 -23.18
CA TYR A 122 14.43 3.73 -23.53
C TYR A 122 15.47 4.06 -22.45
N ILE A 123 15.05 4.04 -21.16
CA ILE A 123 15.94 4.28 -20.03
C ILE A 123 17.01 3.19 -19.94
N GLY A 124 16.62 1.92 -20.11
CA GLY A 124 17.55 0.79 -20.07
C GLY A 124 18.65 0.80 -21.13
N LYS A 125 18.46 1.56 -22.24
CA LYS A 125 19.51 1.80 -23.25
C LYS A 125 20.51 2.90 -22.87
N GLN A 126 20.24 3.59 -21.76
CA GLN A 126 21.15 4.58 -21.22
C GLN A 126 22.04 3.91 -20.16
N ASN A 127 23.09 4.57 -19.73
CA ASN A 127 23.98 4.02 -18.70
C ASN A 127 23.25 3.86 -17.35
N VAL A 128 22.48 2.76 -17.16
CA VAL A 128 21.81 2.47 -15.89
C VAL A 128 22.85 1.96 -14.90
N LEU A 129 23.21 2.83 -13.98
CA LEU A 129 24.22 2.59 -12.95
C LEU A 129 23.70 1.64 -11.87
N CYS A 130 22.46 1.89 -11.40
CA CYS A 130 21.86 1.11 -10.31
C CYS A 130 20.35 0.96 -10.52
N LEU A 131 19.84 -0.25 -10.32
CA LEU A 131 18.42 -0.55 -10.29
C LEU A 131 18.02 -0.97 -8.87
N LEU A 132 17.01 -0.30 -8.30
CA LEU A 132 16.40 -0.67 -7.02
C LEU A 132 15.00 -1.23 -7.28
N THR A 133 14.72 -2.45 -6.80
CA THR A 133 13.38 -3.09 -6.92
C THR A 133 12.89 -3.61 -5.58
N GLU A 134 11.57 -3.67 -5.42
CA GLU A 134 10.94 -4.38 -4.32
C GLU A 134 11.29 -5.87 -4.31
N SER A 135 11.12 -6.53 -3.15
CA SER A 135 11.42 -7.96 -2.97
C SER A 135 10.24 -8.77 -2.43
N ASN A 136 9.10 -8.14 -2.14
CA ASN A 136 7.97 -8.74 -1.41
C ASN A 136 7.50 -10.09 -1.98
N TYR A 137 7.54 -10.27 -3.30
CA TYR A 137 7.10 -11.50 -3.98
C TYR A 137 8.22 -12.19 -4.77
N ALA A 138 9.48 -11.92 -4.44
CA ALA A 138 10.62 -12.56 -5.10
C ALA A 138 10.60 -14.11 -5.01
N GLY A 139 10.04 -14.67 -3.94
CA GLY A 139 9.86 -16.11 -3.77
C GLY A 139 8.65 -16.70 -4.50
N ILE A 140 7.84 -15.91 -5.23
CA ILE A 140 6.67 -16.38 -5.95
C ILE A 140 7.06 -16.65 -7.41
N GLU A 141 6.91 -17.90 -7.83
CA GLU A 141 7.20 -18.32 -9.20
C GLU A 141 6.21 -17.74 -10.22
N GLY A 142 6.70 -17.45 -11.40
CA GLY A 142 5.95 -16.89 -12.52
C GLY A 142 5.66 -15.40 -12.37
N PHE A 143 4.61 -14.93 -13.05
CA PHE A 143 4.13 -13.54 -12.99
C PHE A 143 3.05 -13.36 -11.93
N THR A 144 2.94 -12.16 -11.42
CA THR A 144 1.79 -11.75 -10.60
C THR A 144 0.54 -11.67 -11.45
N SER A 145 0.59 -11.15 -12.68
CA SER A 145 -0.53 -11.16 -13.61
C SER A 145 -0.78 -12.57 -14.17
N PRO A 146 -2.04 -13.05 -14.27
CA PRO A 146 -3.31 -12.37 -13.97
C PRO A 146 -3.79 -12.53 -12.52
N ARG A 147 -3.01 -13.15 -11.63
CA ARG A 147 -3.43 -13.53 -10.27
C ARG A 147 -3.81 -12.35 -9.35
N HIS A 148 -3.40 -11.13 -9.69
CA HIS A 148 -3.83 -9.93 -8.96
C HIS A 148 -5.26 -9.48 -9.30
N ARG A 149 -5.86 -9.98 -10.39
CA ARG A 149 -7.21 -9.60 -10.83
C ARG A 149 -8.26 -10.49 -10.15
N ILE A 150 -9.35 -9.88 -9.71
CA ILE A 150 -10.45 -10.57 -9.02
C ILE A 150 -11.79 -10.40 -9.75
N ALA A 151 -11.82 -9.81 -10.95
CA ALA A 151 -13.04 -9.53 -11.71
C ALA A 151 -13.89 -10.79 -11.94
N ASP A 152 -13.27 -11.93 -12.25
CA ASP A 152 -14.01 -13.19 -12.45
C ASP A 152 -14.68 -13.67 -11.15
N LEU A 153 -13.98 -13.59 -10.01
CA LEU A 153 -14.54 -13.94 -8.71
C LEU A 153 -15.68 -12.99 -8.30
N ILE A 154 -15.53 -11.69 -8.60
CA ILE A 154 -16.59 -10.70 -8.39
C ILE A 154 -17.82 -11.08 -9.23
N LYS A 155 -17.65 -11.35 -10.53
CA LYS A 155 -18.71 -11.75 -11.45
C LYS A 155 -19.43 -13.01 -10.97
N GLU A 156 -18.68 -14.06 -10.59
CA GLU A 156 -19.23 -15.29 -10.04
C GLU A 156 -20.07 -15.01 -8.79
N THR A 157 -19.55 -14.17 -7.87
CA THR A 157 -20.26 -13.83 -6.64
C THR A 157 -21.53 -13.02 -6.91
N LEU A 158 -21.48 -12.02 -7.80
CA LEU A 158 -22.64 -11.21 -8.18
C LEU A 158 -23.77 -12.07 -8.75
N ASN A 159 -23.42 -13.06 -9.56
CA ASN A 159 -24.38 -13.97 -10.20
C ASN A 159 -24.94 -15.04 -9.24
N ALA A 160 -24.12 -15.51 -8.29
CA ALA A 160 -24.51 -16.58 -7.36
C ALA A 160 -25.24 -16.09 -6.11
N THR A 161 -25.28 -14.78 -5.88
CA THR A 161 -25.86 -14.19 -4.66
C THR A 161 -27.20 -13.55 -4.98
N GLU A 162 -28.27 -13.98 -4.31
CA GLU A 162 -29.60 -13.36 -4.40
C GLU A 162 -29.77 -12.20 -3.40
N GLY A 163 -29.08 -12.26 -2.27
CA GLY A 163 -29.09 -11.24 -1.20
C GLY A 163 -28.14 -10.08 -1.41
N ARG A 164 -27.94 -9.30 -0.34
CA ARG A 164 -26.95 -8.22 -0.31
C ARG A 164 -25.53 -8.77 -0.31
N ILE A 165 -24.61 -7.98 -0.85
CA ILE A 165 -23.17 -8.27 -0.80
C ILE A 165 -22.47 -7.14 -0.03
N ILE A 166 -21.77 -7.48 1.03
CA ILE A 166 -20.89 -6.54 1.75
C ILE A 166 -19.48 -6.74 1.19
N PHE A 167 -19.08 -5.86 0.28
CA PHE A 167 -17.78 -5.90 -0.37
C PHE A 167 -16.77 -5.10 0.45
N ASN A 168 -15.83 -5.82 1.07
CA ASN A 168 -14.81 -5.23 1.93
C ASN A 168 -13.45 -5.19 1.23
N VAL A 169 -12.85 -4.00 1.15
CA VAL A 169 -11.61 -3.74 0.42
C VAL A 169 -10.69 -2.81 1.25
N LEU A 170 -9.43 -2.66 0.89
CA LEU A 170 -8.62 -1.54 1.38
C LEU A 170 -8.96 -0.26 0.61
N ASP A 171 -9.08 0.85 1.31
CA ASP A 171 -9.39 2.15 0.70
C ASP A 171 -8.33 2.63 -0.30
N SER A 172 -7.09 2.14 -0.16
CA SER A 172 -5.97 2.39 -1.07
C SER A 172 -6.00 1.56 -2.36
N HIS A 173 -6.82 0.47 -2.43
CA HIS A 173 -6.86 -0.44 -3.59
C HIS A 173 -7.89 0.00 -4.65
N LEU A 174 -7.68 1.15 -5.26
CA LEU A 174 -8.58 1.70 -6.28
C LEU A 174 -8.77 0.78 -7.49
N TYR A 175 -7.75 0.04 -7.90
CA TYR A 175 -7.89 -0.91 -9.01
C TYR A 175 -8.95 -1.98 -8.73
N ARG A 176 -9.01 -2.54 -7.52
CA ARG A 176 -10.06 -3.51 -7.13
C ARG A 176 -11.44 -2.89 -7.05
N ILE A 177 -11.52 -1.62 -6.63
CA ILE A 177 -12.78 -0.87 -6.67
C ILE A 177 -13.24 -0.69 -8.11
N GLN A 178 -12.33 -0.43 -9.06
CA GLN A 178 -12.64 -0.36 -10.48
C GLN A 178 -13.12 -1.71 -11.03
N GLU A 179 -12.50 -2.83 -10.63
CA GLU A 179 -12.96 -4.16 -11.02
C GLU A 179 -14.41 -4.40 -10.56
N LEU A 180 -14.72 -4.06 -9.29
CA LEU A 180 -16.08 -4.14 -8.76
C LEU A 180 -17.06 -3.30 -9.58
N PHE A 181 -16.74 -2.04 -9.84
CA PHE A 181 -17.61 -1.14 -10.60
C PHE A 181 -17.85 -1.64 -12.02
N SER A 182 -16.79 -2.14 -12.66
CA SER A 182 -16.88 -2.69 -14.02
C SER A 182 -17.77 -3.94 -14.12
N GLU A 183 -17.79 -4.77 -13.09
CA GLU A 183 -18.69 -5.94 -13.05
C GLU A 183 -20.10 -5.56 -12.61
N LEU A 184 -20.29 -4.59 -11.73
CA LEU A 184 -21.60 -4.09 -11.31
C LEU A 184 -22.37 -3.44 -12.47
N GLU A 185 -21.70 -2.73 -13.37
CA GLU A 185 -22.34 -2.12 -14.54
C GLU A 185 -23.00 -3.13 -15.50
N LYS A 186 -22.64 -4.40 -15.37
CA LYS A 186 -23.23 -5.51 -16.13
C LYS A 186 -24.46 -6.13 -15.46
N THR A 187 -24.87 -5.59 -14.31
CA THR A 187 -25.97 -6.09 -13.48
C THR A 187 -26.97 -4.98 -13.17
N ASP A 188 -28.12 -5.35 -12.59
CA ASP A 188 -29.11 -4.37 -12.08
C ASP A 188 -28.85 -3.96 -10.62
N ARG A 189 -27.68 -4.36 -10.04
CA ARG A 189 -27.34 -4.06 -8.67
C ARG A 189 -26.86 -2.61 -8.50
N LYS A 190 -27.24 -2.01 -7.37
CA LYS A 190 -26.70 -0.72 -6.95
C LYS A 190 -25.52 -0.91 -5.99
N VAL A 191 -24.64 0.10 -5.93
CA VAL A 191 -23.56 0.15 -4.94
C VAL A 191 -23.81 1.29 -3.95
N VAL A 192 -23.77 0.98 -2.66
CA VAL A 192 -23.81 1.97 -1.56
C VAL A 192 -22.40 2.08 -0.97
N ILE A 193 -21.81 3.27 -1.03
CA ILE A 193 -20.46 3.53 -0.52
C ILE A 193 -20.54 3.91 0.94
N MET A 194 -19.95 3.11 1.82
CA MET A 194 -19.98 3.31 3.27
C MET A 194 -18.73 4.01 3.78
N GLY A 195 -18.98 5.02 4.65
CA GLY A 195 -17.90 5.78 5.28
C GLY A 195 -17.52 7.05 4.52
N LYS A 196 -17.35 8.15 5.28
CA LYS A 196 -17.03 9.48 4.72
C LYS A 196 -15.67 9.46 3.99
N ARG A 197 -14.64 8.81 4.58
CA ARG A 197 -13.29 8.71 4.01
C ARG A 197 -13.34 8.02 2.64
N LEU A 198 -13.91 6.81 2.57
CA LEU A 198 -14.01 6.06 1.32
C LEU A 198 -14.78 6.83 0.24
N LYS A 199 -15.92 7.42 0.62
CA LYS A 199 -16.71 8.24 -0.31
C LYS A 199 -15.87 9.39 -0.88
N THR A 200 -15.13 10.10 -0.03
CA THR A 200 -14.27 11.20 -0.48
C THR A 200 -13.17 10.74 -1.43
N ILE A 201 -12.54 9.58 -1.17
CA ILE A 201 -11.53 8.97 -2.05
C ILE A 201 -12.15 8.64 -3.42
N ILE A 202 -13.32 7.98 -3.42
CA ILE A 202 -14.00 7.58 -4.65
C ILE A 202 -14.47 8.80 -5.45
N ASP A 203 -15.08 9.79 -4.81
CA ASP A 203 -15.55 11.02 -5.48
C ASP A 203 -14.36 11.74 -6.15
N SER A 204 -13.23 11.91 -5.43
CA SER A 204 -12.01 12.49 -5.98
C SER A 204 -11.44 11.66 -7.15
N ALA A 205 -11.45 10.32 -7.02
CA ALA A 205 -10.96 9.45 -8.08
C ALA A 205 -11.83 9.49 -9.34
N ILE A 206 -13.14 9.66 -9.20
CA ILE A 206 -14.07 9.84 -10.32
C ILE A 206 -13.85 11.20 -10.99
N GLU A 207 -13.74 12.27 -10.21
CA GLU A 207 -13.50 13.63 -10.74
C GLU A 207 -12.20 13.74 -11.51
N ASN A 208 -11.17 13.02 -11.09
CA ASN A 208 -9.87 12.99 -11.74
C ASN A 208 -9.69 11.86 -12.78
N HIS A 209 -10.77 11.17 -13.14
CA HIS A 209 -10.79 10.08 -14.14
C HIS A 209 -9.92 8.87 -13.80
N TYR A 210 -9.64 8.63 -12.51
CA TYR A 210 -8.95 7.42 -12.03
C TYR A 210 -9.90 6.25 -11.83
N LEU A 211 -11.19 6.54 -11.55
CA LEU A 211 -12.28 5.56 -11.52
C LEU A 211 -13.35 5.92 -12.54
N ASN A 212 -13.81 4.92 -13.27
CA ASN A 212 -14.92 5.03 -14.20
C ASN A 212 -16.11 4.24 -13.65
N ILE A 213 -17.24 4.92 -13.46
CA ILE A 213 -18.49 4.32 -13.01
C ILE A 213 -19.68 5.06 -13.60
N ASN A 214 -20.67 4.31 -14.01
CA ASN A 214 -21.98 4.87 -14.33
C ASN A 214 -22.65 5.35 -13.02
N LYS A 215 -22.76 6.66 -12.83
CA LYS A 215 -23.35 7.24 -11.61
C LYS A 215 -24.76 6.75 -11.29
N LYS A 216 -25.48 6.18 -12.25
CA LYS A 216 -26.84 5.62 -12.05
C LYS A 216 -26.86 4.38 -11.14
N ILE A 217 -25.75 3.66 -11.06
CA ILE A 217 -25.66 2.49 -10.16
C ILE A 217 -25.25 2.86 -8.72
N ILE A 218 -24.84 4.11 -8.47
CA ILE A 218 -24.54 4.58 -7.13
C ILE A 218 -25.85 4.84 -6.40
N GLY A 219 -26.09 4.07 -5.34
CA GLY A 219 -27.20 4.23 -4.41
C GLY A 219 -26.81 5.07 -3.20
N ASP A 220 -27.78 5.31 -2.36
CA ASP A 220 -27.61 5.99 -1.07
C ASP A 220 -28.00 5.09 0.12
N LEU A 221 -27.97 5.64 1.33
CA LEU A 221 -28.28 4.87 2.53
C LEU A 221 -29.72 4.31 2.57
N SER A 222 -30.67 4.86 1.80
CA SER A 222 -32.02 4.29 1.70
C SER A 222 -32.03 2.93 1.01
N ASN A 223 -31.04 2.66 0.19
CA ASN A 223 -30.89 1.39 -0.53
C ASN A 223 -30.17 0.30 0.27
N ILE A 224 -29.68 0.59 1.49
CA ILE A 224 -28.78 -0.32 2.23
C ILE A 224 -29.43 -1.68 2.58
N ASN A 225 -30.77 -1.73 2.62
CA ASN A 225 -31.54 -2.94 2.90
C ASN A 225 -32.15 -3.58 1.65
N ASP A 226 -31.88 -3.04 0.48
CA ASP A 226 -32.35 -3.64 -0.78
C ASP A 226 -31.62 -4.96 -1.02
N LYS A 227 -32.33 -6.02 -1.45
CA LYS A 227 -31.71 -7.31 -1.74
C LYS A 227 -30.66 -7.23 -2.86
N ASN A 228 -30.88 -6.34 -3.83
CA ASN A 228 -29.99 -6.13 -4.98
C ASN A 228 -28.92 -5.06 -4.74
N VAL A 229 -28.39 -4.92 -3.51
CA VAL A 229 -27.37 -3.94 -3.22
C VAL A 229 -26.01 -4.57 -2.97
N VAL A 230 -24.95 -3.88 -3.41
CA VAL A 230 -23.60 -4.11 -2.95
C VAL A 230 -23.21 -2.97 -2.03
N ILE A 231 -22.85 -3.28 -0.80
CA ILE A 231 -22.38 -2.32 0.19
C ILE A 231 -20.85 -2.32 0.13
N LEU A 232 -20.28 -1.27 -0.44
CA LEU A 232 -18.83 -1.09 -0.50
C LEU A 232 -18.34 -0.49 0.81
N ASN A 233 -17.59 -1.28 1.57
CA ASN A 233 -16.95 -0.93 2.82
C ASN A 233 -15.44 -1.07 2.70
N ALA A 234 -14.69 -0.20 3.35
CA ALA A 234 -13.23 -0.26 3.32
C ALA A 234 -12.61 -0.24 4.71
N ASN A 235 -11.42 -0.79 4.78
CA ASN A 235 -10.52 -0.68 5.92
C ASN A 235 -9.23 0.01 5.49
N GLU A 236 -8.55 0.58 6.47
CA GLU A 236 -7.17 1.05 6.36
C GLU A 236 -6.21 -0.14 6.53
N LYS A 237 -5.02 -0.07 5.94
CA LYS A 237 -4.04 -1.17 5.98
C LYS A 237 -3.60 -1.52 7.41
N GLU A 238 -3.45 -0.52 8.28
CA GLU A 238 -3.05 -0.70 9.69
C GLU A 238 -4.12 -1.44 10.50
N LYS A 239 -5.39 -1.30 10.10
CA LYS A 239 -6.55 -1.94 10.75
C LYS A 239 -7.40 -2.69 9.74
N PRO A 240 -6.84 -3.72 9.05
CA PRO A 240 -7.42 -4.30 7.84
C PRO A 240 -8.78 -4.97 8.02
N TYR A 241 -9.18 -5.27 9.24
CA TYR A 241 -10.47 -5.92 9.53
C TYR A 241 -11.36 -5.12 10.47
N TYR A 242 -10.97 -3.91 10.85
CA TYR A 242 -11.65 -3.16 11.91
C TYR A 242 -13.09 -2.78 11.56
N ASN A 243 -13.33 -2.21 10.38
CA ASN A 243 -14.68 -1.77 10.00
C ASN A 243 -15.60 -2.96 9.71
N ILE A 244 -15.10 -4.01 9.04
CA ILE A 244 -15.89 -5.20 8.79
C ILE A 244 -16.21 -5.95 10.10
N MET A 245 -15.29 -6.00 11.06
CA MET A 245 -15.53 -6.59 12.37
C MET A 245 -16.61 -5.82 13.15
N LYS A 246 -16.68 -4.49 13.04
CA LYS A 246 -17.78 -3.70 13.62
C LYS A 246 -19.15 -4.10 13.04
N ILE A 247 -19.20 -4.31 11.73
CA ILE A 247 -20.43 -4.75 11.05
C ILE A 247 -20.82 -6.14 11.54
N VAL A 248 -19.90 -7.07 11.56
CA VAL A 248 -20.10 -8.47 11.98
C VAL A 248 -20.56 -8.54 13.44
N ASN A 249 -19.94 -7.78 14.34
CA ASN A 249 -20.31 -7.72 15.75
C ASN A 249 -21.59 -6.88 16.05
N GLY A 250 -22.26 -6.38 15.01
CA GLY A 250 -23.51 -5.63 15.17
C GLY A 250 -23.34 -4.21 15.71
N TYR A 251 -22.11 -3.68 15.75
CA TYR A 251 -21.83 -2.30 16.22
C TYR A 251 -22.02 -1.23 15.14
N ASP A 252 -22.25 -1.64 13.89
CA ASP A 252 -22.58 -0.67 12.84
C ASP A 252 -24.02 -0.16 12.98
N LYS A 253 -24.20 1.14 12.75
CA LYS A 253 -25.51 1.80 12.92
C LYS A 253 -26.48 1.48 11.79
N PHE A 254 -25.99 1.21 10.61
CA PHE A 254 -26.77 1.09 9.38
C PHE A 254 -26.90 -0.35 8.91
N ILE A 255 -25.85 -1.17 9.09
CA ILE A 255 -25.79 -2.53 8.59
C ILE A 255 -26.06 -3.52 9.71
N LYS A 256 -27.13 -4.30 9.56
CA LYS A 256 -27.40 -5.49 10.37
C LYS A 256 -27.33 -6.70 9.45
N LEU A 257 -26.38 -7.60 9.72
CA LEU A 257 -26.18 -8.80 8.93
C LEU A 257 -27.21 -9.88 9.27
N ASN A 258 -27.52 -10.69 8.29
CA ASN A 258 -28.35 -11.88 8.42
C ASN A 258 -27.80 -13.02 7.53
N GLU A 259 -28.43 -14.19 7.58
CA GLU A 259 -28.03 -15.41 6.85
C GLU A 259 -28.14 -15.29 5.32
N GLU A 260 -28.92 -14.34 4.79
CA GLU A 260 -29.05 -14.09 3.34
C GLU A 260 -27.88 -13.26 2.79
N ASP A 261 -27.09 -12.61 3.66
CA ASP A 261 -25.97 -11.75 3.25
C ASP A 261 -24.75 -12.56 2.78
N THR A 262 -24.01 -11.97 1.85
CA THR A 262 -22.69 -12.48 1.45
C THR A 262 -21.63 -11.42 1.76
N ILE A 263 -20.59 -11.82 2.48
CA ILE A 263 -19.45 -10.96 2.79
C ILE A 263 -18.31 -11.32 1.86
N PHE A 264 -17.88 -10.37 1.04
CA PHE A 264 -16.76 -10.52 0.12
C PHE A 264 -15.54 -9.80 0.70
N LEU A 265 -14.54 -10.55 1.16
CA LEU A 265 -13.29 -10.02 1.66
C LEU A 265 -12.28 -9.90 0.49
N ALA A 266 -12.20 -8.71 -0.11
CA ALA A 266 -11.40 -8.43 -1.31
C ALA A 266 -9.93 -8.11 -1.00
N THR A 267 -9.43 -8.58 0.12
CA THR A 267 -8.03 -8.46 0.52
C THR A 267 -7.44 -9.82 0.82
N PRO A 268 -6.17 -10.08 0.48
CA PRO A 268 -5.51 -11.29 0.95
C PRO A 268 -5.38 -11.28 2.48
N ILE A 269 -5.04 -12.42 3.05
CA ILE A 269 -4.72 -12.52 4.47
C ILE A 269 -3.41 -11.75 4.70
N PHE A 270 -3.41 -10.83 5.67
CA PHE A 270 -2.22 -10.08 6.04
C PHE A 270 -1.33 -10.91 6.98
N GLU A 271 -0.04 -10.88 6.74
CA GLU A 271 0.96 -11.47 7.63
C GLU A 271 0.81 -10.89 9.05
N ASN A 272 0.94 -11.74 10.06
CA ASN A 272 0.74 -11.43 11.48
C ASN A 272 -0.69 -10.98 11.86
N ARG A 273 -1.67 -11.18 10.97
CA ARG A 273 -3.10 -10.90 11.21
C ARG A 273 -4.00 -12.12 10.99
N GLU A 274 -3.42 -13.30 10.81
CA GLU A 274 -4.12 -14.55 10.53
C GLU A 274 -5.13 -14.88 11.64
N LYS A 275 -4.74 -14.72 12.91
CA LYS A 275 -5.63 -14.94 14.05
C LYS A 275 -6.87 -14.05 13.98
N THR A 276 -6.70 -12.77 13.66
CA THR A 276 -7.80 -11.82 13.53
C THR A 276 -8.69 -12.17 12.34
N PHE A 277 -8.09 -12.60 11.23
CA PHE A 277 -8.82 -13.01 10.04
C PHE A 277 -9.68 -14.24 10.30
N TYR A 278 -9.13 -15.30 10.89
CA TYR A 278 -9.90 -16.51 11.21
C TYR A 278 -10.97 -16.25 12.27
N HIS A 279 -10.70 -15.40 13.26
CA HIS A 279 -11.75 -14.96 14.18
C HIS A 279 -12.89 -14.22 13.47
N LEU A 280 -12.58 -13.37 12.49
CA LEU A 280 -13.61 -12.72 11.66
C LEU A 280 -14.47 -13.77 10.93
N LEU A 281 -13.86 -14.81 10.35
CA LEU A 281 -14.60 -15.89 9.67
C LEU A 281 -15.51 -16.66 10.64
N ASP A 282 -15.05 -16.92 11.86
CA ASP A 282 -15.85 -17.59 12.90
C ASP A 282 -17.09 -16.74 13.27
N GLU A 283 -16.91 -15.43 13.47
CA GLU A 283 -18.03 -14.53 13.80
C GLU A 283 -19.04 -14.44 12.64
N ILE A 284 -18.57 -14.39 11.37
CA ILE A 284 -19.44 -14.43 10.20
C ILE A 284 -20.23 -15.76 10.17
N SER A 285 -19.56 -16.88 10.45
CA SER A 285 -20.18 -18.20 10.45
C SER A 285 -21.29 -18.33 11.52
N LYS A 286 -21.14 -17.69 12.68
CA LYS A 286 -22.17 -17.66 13.73
C LYS A 286 -23.45 -16.94 13.28
N ILE A 287 -23.34 -15.96 12.36
CA ILE A 287 -24.49 -15.26 11.78
C ILE A 287 -25.20 -16.13 10.75
N GLY A 288 -24.50 -17.12 10.15
CA GLY A 288 -24.97 -17.92 9.03
C GLY A 288 -24.78 -17.25 7.67
N ALA A 289 -24.13 -16.07 7.61
CA ALA A 289 -23.84 -15.37 6.36
C ALA A 289 -22.78 -16.11 5.54
N LYS A 290 -22.88 -15.99 4.21
CA LYS A 290 -21.86 -16.56 3.30
C LYS A 290 -20.62 -15.68 3.29
N VAL A 291 -19.44 -16.29 3.11
CA VAL A 291 -18.20 -15.56 2.98
C VAL A 291 -17.44 -15.97 1.72
N VAL A 292 -16.92 -14.98 1.00
CA VAL A 292 -16.02 -15.15 -0.14
C VAL A 292 -14.69 -14.51 0.23
N THR A 293 -13.60 -15.28 0.11
CA THR A 293 -12.25 -14.83 0.46
C THR A 293 -11.30 -15.00 -0.71
N LEU A 294 -10.21 -14.25 -0.72
CA LEU A 294 -9.12 -14.41 -1.67
C LEU A 294 -8.18 -15.52 -1.18
N SER A 295 -8.19 -16.67 -1.84
CA SER A 295 -7.17 -17.69 -1.60
C SER A 295 -5.78 -17.18 -1.97
N SER A 296 -4.83 -17.20 -1.03
CA SER A 296 -3.45 -16.76 -1.25
C SER A 296 -2.71 -17.58 -2.32
N HIS A 297 -3.15 -18.82 -2.61
CA HIS A 297 -2.59 -19.62 -3.70
C HIS A 297 -3.07 -19.17 -5.08
N LYS A 298 -4.28 -18.61 -5.18
CA LYS A 298 -4.88 -18.20 -6.46
C LYS A 298 -4.77 -16.70 -6.71
N TYR A 299 -4.87 -15.88 -5.67
CA TYR A 299 -4.91 -14.43 -5.78
C TYR A 299 -3.72 -13.79 -5.08
N LEU A 300 -3.09 -12.82 -5.73
CA LEU A 300 -1.94 -12.07 -5.25
C LEU A 300 -2.29 -10.58 -5.09
N SER A 301 -1.49 -9.87 -4.33
CA SER A 301 -1.47 -8.40 -4.36
C SER A 301 -0.65 -7.90 -5.55
N HIS A 302 -0.62 -6.59 -5.74
CA HIS A 302 0.05 -5.94 -6.87
C HIS A 302 1.55 -5.72 -6.59
N HIS A 303 2.29 -6.79 -6.32
CA HIS A 303 3.74 -6.78 -6.13
C HIS A 303 4.43 -7.67 -7.17
N ALA A 304 5.66 -7.33 -7.53
CA ALA A 304 6.42 -8.03 -8.55
C ALA A 304 6.83 -9.44 -8.09
N ALA A 305 6.34 -10.47 -8.79
CA ALA A 305 6.81 -11.84 -8.64
C ALA A 305 8.11 -12.05 -9.44
N LYS A 306 8.69 -13.23 -9.35
CA LYS A 306 9.99 -13.57 -9.93
C LYS A 306 10.16 -13.12 -11.38
N GLU A 307 9.19 -13.40 -12.24
CA GLU A 307 9.31 -13.08 -13.67
C GLU A 307 9.01 -11.61 -13.97
N ASP A 308 8.22 -10.93 -13.14
CA ASP A 308 8.06 -9.47 -13.20
C ASP A 308 9.41 -8.78 -12.91
N LEU A 309 10.14 -9.26 -11.87
CA LEU A 309 11.47 -8.77 -11.52
C LEU A 309 12.47 -9.03 -12.63
N MET A 310 12.52 -10.26 -13.20
CA MET A 310 13.39 -10.59 -14.33
C MET A 310 13.16 -9.68 -15.53
N ILE A 311 11.91 -9.36 -15.87
CA ILE A 311 11.61 -8.41 -16.96
C ILE A 311 12.17 -7.03 -16.63
N MET A 312 11.97 -6.53 -15.41
CA MET A 312 12.48 -5.21 -15.02
C MET A 312 14.02 -5.17 -15.10
N ILE A 313 14.69 -6.19 -14.57
CA ILE A 313 16.16 -6.31 -14.63
C ILE A 313 16.64 -6.31 -16.08
N ASN A 314 16.03 -7.13 -16.94
CA ASN A 314 16.42 -7.22 -18.35
C ASN A 314 16.13 -5.94 -19.14
N LEU A 315 15.04 -5.24 -18.85
CA LEU A 315 14.73 -3.95 -19.48
C LEU A 315 15.74 -2.87 -19.09
N MET A 316 16.12 -2.84 -17.82
CA MET A 316 17.03 -1.81 -17.27
C MET A 316 18.50 -2.13 -17.53
N ASN A 317 18.88 -3.42 -17.59
CA ASN A 317 20.26 -3.88 -17.76
C ASN A 317 21.27 -3.09 -16.89
N PRO A 318 21.09 -3.07 -15.56
CA PRO A 318 21.86 -2.21 -14.69
C PRO A 318 23.26 -2.74 -14.43
N LYS A 319 24.23 -1.85 -14.14
CA LYS A 319 25.55 -2.26 -13.65
C LYS A 319 25.46 -2.84 -12.24
N TYR A 320 24.71 -2.16 -11.33
CA TYR A 320 24.47 -2.61 -9.96
C TYR A 320 23.00 -2.88 -9.73
N TYR A 321 22.70 -3.94 -8.98
CA TYR A 321 21.35 -4.32 -8.61
C TYR A 321 21.17 -4.24 -7.10
N PHE A 322 20.11 -3.57 -6.65
CA PHE A 322 19.84 -3.35 -5.24
C PHE A 322 18.43 -3.81 -4.88
N PRO A 323 18.24 -5.07 -4.43
CA PRO A 323 17.00 -5.52 -3.80
C PRO A 323 16.69 -4.68 -2.58
N ILE A 324 15.47 -4.13 -2.52
CA ILE A 324 14.97 -3.35 -1.40
C ILE A 324 13.59 -3.84 -1.01
N ARG A 325 13.11 -3.42 0.19
CA ARG A 325 11.79 -3.80 0.72
C ARG A 325 11.67 -5.32 0.94
N GLY A 326 10.54 -5.75 1.49
CA GLY A 326 10.39 -7.13 1.92
C GLY A 326 11.28 -7.47 3.13
N GLU A 327 11.17 -8.69 3.61
CA GLU A 327 12.08 -9.23 4.62
C GLU A 327 13.46 -9.54 4.01
N TYR A 328 14.50 -9.67 4.84
CA TYR A 328 15.85 -9.96 4.34
C TYR A 328 15.91 -11.26 3.51
N LYS A 329 15.12 -12.28 3.90
CA LYS A 329 14.97 -13.52 3.11
C LYS A 329 14.47 -13.27 1.69
N ASP A 330 13.53 -12.31 1.52
CA ASP A 330 12.96 -11.97 0.22
C ASP A 330 13.96 -11.19 -0.62
N GLN A 331 14.77 -10.35 0.02
CA GLN A 331 15.87 -9.65 -0.65
C GLN A 331 16.96 -10.63 -1.12
N VAL A 332 17.25 -11.70 -0.37
CA VAL A 332 18.16 -12.78 -0.79
C VAL A 332 17.61 -13.47 -2.04
N LEU A 333 16.34 -13.86 -2.04
CA LEU A 333 15.70 -14.46 -3.22
C LEU A 333 15.71 -13.53 -4.43
N ASN A 334 15.49 -12.22 -4.19
CA ASN A 334 15.59 -11.23 -5.27
C ASN A 334 17.02 -11.05 -5.79
N ALA A 335 18.03 -11.17 -4.93
CA ALA A 335 19.44 -11.18 -5.35
C ALA A 335 19.75 -12.38 -6.25
N GLU A 336 19.23 -13.57 -5.91
CA GLU A 336 19.36 -14.77 -6.76
C GLU A 336 18.72 -14.57 -8.14
N ILE A 337 17.58 -13.85 -8.21
CA ILE A 337 16.95 -13.46 -9.49
C ILE A 337 17.89 -12.55 -10.29
N GLY A 338 18.58 -11.63 -9.61
CA GLY A 338 19.59 -10.77 -10.23
C GLY A 338 20.72 -11.59 -10.87
N GLU A 339 21.26 -12.58 -10.14
CA GLU A 339 22.30 -13.51 -10.66
C GLU A 339 21.77 -14.31 -11.86
N LEU A 340 20.55 -14.87 -11.77
CA LEU A 340 19.90 -15.59 -12.87
C LEU A 340 19.66 -14.70 -14.09
N SER A 341 19.46 -13.41 -13.89
CA SER A 341 19.30 -12.41 -14.97
C SER A 341 20.64 -11.92 -15.55
N GLY A 342 21.77 -12.46 -15.09
CA GLY A 342 23.10 -12.19 -15.63
C GLY A 342 23.87 -11.07 -14.94
N ILE A 343 23.42 -10.56 -13.81
CA ILE A 343 24.18 -9.57 -13.03
C ILE A 343 25.26 -10.29 -12.21
N PRO A 344 26.53 -9.87 -12.30
CA PRO A 344 27.60 -10.44 -11.48
C PRO A 344 27.29 -10.31 -9.99
N LYS A 345 27.57 -11.36 -9.21
CA LYS A 345 27.27 -11.42 -7.79
C LYS A 345 27.85 -10.25 -6.99
N GLU A 346 29.06 -9.82 -7.32
CA GLU A 346 29.76 -8.68 -6.73
C GLU A 346 29.08 -7.33 -7.02
N ASN A 347 28.18 -7.28 -7.99
CA ASN A 347 27.40 -6.10 -8.35
C ASN A 347 25.99 -6.12 -7.75
N ILE A 348 25.64 -7.13 -6.95
CA ILE A 348 24.36 -7.22 -6.26
C ILE A 348 24.51 -6.76 -4.81
N LEU A 349 23.75 -5.74 -4.44
CA LEU A 349 23.90 -5.02 -3.18
C LEU A 349 22.84 -5.48 -2.17
N LEU A 350 23.15 -6.49 -1.36
CA LEU A 350 22.33 -6.85 -0.20
C LEU A 350 22.76 -5.99 0.99
N LYS A 351 21.85 -5.15 1.48
CA LYS A 351 22.11 -4.17 2.54
C LYS A 351 20.98 -4.14 3.56
N GLU A 352 21.35 -3.89 4.80
CA GLU A 352 20.41 -3.68 5.90
C GLU A 352 20.13 -2.18 6.09
N ASN A 353 19.13 -1.87 6.91
CA ASN A 353 18.85 -0.49 7.31
C ASN A 353 20.09 0.12 7.99
N GLY A 354 20.44 1.34 7.56
CA GLY A 354 21.63 2.05 8.02
C GLY A 354 22.90 1.80 7.22
N ASP A 355 22.96 0.75 6.41
CA ASP A 355 24.10 0.54 5.53
C ASP A 355 24.22 1.66 4.49
N VAL A 356 25.42 2.13 4.26
CA VAL A 356 25.71 3.19 3.28
C VAL A 356 26.30 2.58 2.00
N VAL A 357 25.71 2.93 0.86
CA VAL A 357 26.25 2.58 -0.46
C VAL A 357 26.76 3.86 -1.12
N LEU A 358 28.06 3.90 -1.43
CA LEU A 358 28.67 5.00 -2.19
C LEU A 358 29.15 4.48 -3.55
N ILE A 359 28.73 5.15 -4.61
CA ILE A 359 29.24 4.94 -5.96
C ILE A 359 29.90 6.24 -6.42
N GLU A 360 31.16 6.16 -6.83
CA GLU A 360 31.94 7.29 -7.29
C GLU A 360 32.64 6.94 -8.59
N ASN A 361 32.47 7.76 -9.63
CA ASN A 361 32.95 7.50 -10.99
C ASN A 361 32.48 6.14 -11.54
N GLY A 362 31.23 5.76 -11.21
CA GLY A 362 30.61 4.51 -11.60
C GLY A 362 31.18 3.26 -10.91
N ILE A 363 31.96 3.41 -9.84
CA ILE A 363 32.58 2.30 -9.10
C ILE A 363 32.06 2.32 -7.66
N LEU A 364 31.63 1.14 -7.20
CA LEU A 364 31.24 0.92 -5.80
C LEU A 364 32.47 1.12 -4.89
N LYS A 365 32.29 1.89 -3.84
CA LYS A 365 33.29 2.05 -2.78
C LYS A 365 32.88 1.20 -1.59
N GLU A 366 33.86 0.57 -1.00
CA GLU A 366 33.69 -0.25 0.22
C GLU A 366 33.99 0.58 1.48
N ASP A 367 33.48 0.08 2.62
CA ASP A 367 33.79 0.57 3.98
C ASP A 367 33.27 1.98 4.32
N PHE A 368 31.95 2.09 4.43
CA PHE A 368 31.33 3.26 5.08
C PHE A 368 30.74 2.88 6.44
N GLU A 369 30.88 3.80 7.39
CA GLU A 369 30.21 3.69 8.69
C GLU A 369 28.70 3.60 8.50
N LYS A 370 28.04 2.65 9.19
CA LYS A 370 26.58 2.57 9.21
C LYS A 370 25.99 3.85 9.81
N VAL A 371 24.92 4.34 9.20
CA VAL A 371 24.10 5.36 9.84
C VAL A 371 23.32 4.67 10.96
N PRO A 372 23.28 5.25 12.17
CA PRO A 372 22.48 4.69 13.24
C PRO A 372 21.03 4.47 12.76
N SER A 373 20.60 3.25 12.82
CA SER A 373 19.24 2.82 12.49
C SER A 373 18.73 1.93 13.61
N GLY A 374 17.48 2.06 13.98
CA GLY A 374 16.88 1.27 15.03
C GLY A 374 15.41 1.65 15.20
N SER A 375 14.65 0.85 15.94
CA SER A 375 13.30 1.18 16.31
C SER A 375 13.31 2.33 17.30
N ILE A 376 12.68 3.45 16.96
CA ILE A 376 12.42 4.55 17.87
C ILE A 376 10.99 4.39 18.35
N LEU A 377 10.81 4.18 19.64
CA LEU A 377 9.50 4.06 20.24
C LEU A 377 9.02 5.46 20.62
N ILE A 378 7.79 5.77 20.20
CA ILE A 378 7.15 7.07 20.45
C ILE A 378 5.98 6.85 21.38
N ASP A 379 5.91 7.60 22.48
CA ASP A 379 4.75 7.68 23.37
C ASP A 379 4.16 9.10 23.33
N GLY A 380 2.98 9.23 22.74
CA GLY A 380 2.36 10.55 22.53
C GLY A 380 3.17 11.41 21.56
N ASN A 381 3.59 12.59 22.00
CA ASN A 381 4.34 13.55 21.17
C ASN A 381 5.85 13.58 21.47
N SER A 382 6.36 12.68 22.27
CA SER A 382 7.79 12.67 22.63
C SER A 382 8.45 11.34 22.28
N SER A 383 9.64 11.43 21.70
CA SER A 383 10.54 10.30 21.48
C SER A 383 11.48 10.08 22.67
N ASP A 384 11.37 10.91 23.71
CA ASP A 384 12.25 10.89 24.85
C ASP A 384 11.75 9.91 25.92
N ASP A 385 12.59 8.93 26.18
CA ASP A 385 12.61 8.12 27.38
C ASP A 385 11.44 7.15 27.64
N ILE A 386 11.10 6.31 26.66
CA ILE A 386 10.43 5.06 27.00
C ILE A 386 11.49 4.10 27.52
N GLY A 387 11.75 4.14 28.84
CA GLY A 387 12.69 3.24 29.48
C GLY A 387 12.25 1.77 29.34
N GLU A 388 13.21 0.84 29.37
CA GLU A 388 12.97 -0.62 29.34
C GLU A 388 11.89 -1.08 30.31
N MET A 389 11.79 -0.40 31.50
CA MET A 389 10.80 -0.70 32.53
C MET A 389 9.36 -0.44 32.02
N VAL A 390 9.10 0.67 31.30
CA VAL A 390 7.78 1.00 30.75
C VAL A 390 7.38 -0.01 29.67
N LEU A 391 8.32 -0.44 28.85
CA LEU A 391 8.08 -1.47 27.84
C LEU A 391 7.72 -2.81 28.47
N LYS A 392 8.48 -3.21 29.48
CA LYS A 392 8.23 -4.46 30.24
C LYS A 392 6.88 -4.43 30.95
N ASP A 393 6.53 -3.31 31.58
CA ASP A 393 5.21 -3.14 32.21
C ASP A 393 4.07 -3.21 31.19
N ARG A 394 4.22 -2.62 30.01
CA ARG A 394 3.24 -2.71 28.91
C ARG A 394 3.13 -4.12 28.35
N GLU A 395 4.23 -4.84 28.20
CA GLU A 395 4.25 -6.25 27.79
C GLU A 395 3.50 -7.12 28.82
N ILE A 396 3.78 -6.95 30.11
CA ILE A 396 3.08 -7.64 31.21
C ILE A 396 1.58 -7.33 31.18
N LEU A 397 1.20 -6.07 30.97
CA LEU A 397 -0.20 -5.66 30.88
C LEU A 397 -0.88 -6.23 29.64
N SER A 398 -0.17 -6.31 28.51
CA SER A 398 -0.68 -6.89 27.25
C SER A 398 -0.95 -8.39 27.40
N ASP A 399 -0.06 -9.11 28.07
CA ASP A 399 -0.12 -10.57 28.21
C ASP A 399 -1.08 -11.01 29.31
N ASN A 400 -1.14 -10.26 30.42
CA ASN A 400 -1.88 -10.65 31.63
C ASN A 400 -3.09 -9.76 31.92
N GLY A 401 -3.18 -8.60 31.30
CA GLY A 401 -4.21 -7.60 31.58
C GLY A 401 -4.04 -6.93 32.96
N ILE A 402 -5.03 -6.15 33.34
CA ILE A 402 -5.09 -5.47 34.66
C ILE A 402 -6.45 -5.69 35.29
N MET A 403 -6.45 -5.99 36.60
CA MET A 403 -7.64 -6.03 37.42
C MET A 403 -7.55 -4.94 38.49
N ILE A 404 -8.50 -4.02 38.52
CA ILE A 404 -8.61 -2.98 39.56
C ILE A 404 -9.75 -3.36 40.49
N ILE A 405 -9.45 -3.58 41.76
CA ILE A 405 -10.43 -3.88 42.79
C ILE A 405 -10.52 -2.66 43.72
N SER A 406 -11.71 -2.05 43.80
CA SER A 406 -11.98 -1.00 44.77
C SER A 406 -12.76 -1.58 45.93
N VAL A 407 -12.25 -1.40 47.15
CA VAL A 407 -12.88 -1.88 48.38
C VAL A 407 -13.14 -0.70 49.27
N THR A 408 -14.41 -0.54 49.70
CA THR A 408 -14.77 0.45 50.72
C THR A 408 -14.93 -0.28 52.05
N LEU A 409 -14.09 0.06 53.02
CA LEU A 409 -14.19 -0.50 54.35
C LEU A 409 -14.86 0.44 55.30
N ASN A 410 -15.85 -0.07 56.04
CA ASN A 410 -16.41 0.65 57.16
C ASN A 410 -15.39 0.77 58.27
N LYS A 411 -15.06 2.02 58.71
CA LYS A 411 -14.01 2.28 59.69
C LYS A 411 -14.35 1.74 61.08
N GLN A 412 -15.64 1.54 61.39
CA GLN A 412 -16.11 1.05 62.68
C GLN A 412 -16.25 -0.48 62.71
N THR A 413 -16.75 -1.10 61.67
CA THR A 413 -16.99 -2.56 61.62
C THR A 413 -15.84 -3.34 61.00
N LYS A 414 -14.91 -2.67 60.25
CA LYS A 414 -13.82 -3.27 59.47
C LYS A 414 -14.25 -4.28 58.43
N GLU A 415 -15.53 -4.26 58.05
CA GLU A 415 -16.15 -4.99 56.94
C GLU A 415 -16.39 -4.10 55.73
#